data_ffe97b93312abd3cea3e0bd2775c75a1
#
_entry.id   ffe97b93312abd3cea3e0bd2775c75a1
#
_cell.length_a   1.000
_cell.length_b   1.000
_cell.length_c   1.000
_cell.angle_alpha   90.00
_cell.angle_beta   90.00
_cell.angle_gamma   90.00
#
_symmetry.space_group_name_H-M   'P 1'
#
loop_
_entity.id
_entity.type
_entity.pdbx_description
1 polymer ?
#
loop_
_entity_poly.entity_id
_entity_poly.type
_entity_poly.pdbx_seq_one_letter_code
_entity_poly.pdbx_strand_id
1 'polypeptide(L)'
;MHRKVALYASYQTGKDLPGYVRFALRHLAATDFHVVLLTNDRELSEDTYKFIADNDIELFLTRNHGFDFGMWHRYLKLKVNNPAANGAQESMGNLDRLLVLNDSIVYFQNNFEKFFAEAEKSNADVVSLTSSNEVYPHLQSFFLYMKQPALGAFFMHLFETPEQDDFMSTVRNMEVGLSEKFVEAEVRMEALYPTEGKALFSTKELIEQGAGFIKRKLLQRRFTFDEKIHFIRMGAKDLLNTDYAAIVKKAGLESDFREEWIPELCESPIRHKADLVWETAFDKVGWPLLRTAIKTKYKLLHKPLEGDEYK
;
A
#
# COMPACT_ATOMS: atom_id res chain seq x y z
N MET A 1 -27.03 -0.08 4.45
CA MET A 1 -25.57 0.04 4.17
C MET A 1 -25.36 1.14 3.15
N HIS A 2 -24.29 1.88 3.24
CA HIS A 2 -23.92 2.88 2.24
C HIS A 2 -23.62 2.21 0.90
N ARG A 3 -23.98 2.87 -0.21
CA ARG A 3 -23.76 2.32 -1.55
C ARG A 3 -22.28 2.33 -1.98
N LYS A 4 -21.51 3.26 -1.43
CA LYS A 4 -20.07 3.38 -1.65
C LYS A 4 -19.36 3.32 -0.30
N VAL A 5 -18.44 2.39 -0.13
CA VAL A 5 -17.72 2.17 1.12
C VAL A 5 -16.21 2.16 0.85
N ALA A 6 -15.46 2.88 1.67
CA ALA A 6 -13.99 2.89 1.67
C ALA A 6 -13.47 2.26 2.97
N LEU A 7 -12.73 1.18 2.87
CA LEU A 7 -12.10 0.47 3.99
C LEU A 7 -10.62 0.85 4.04
N TYR A 8 -10.26 1.72 4.96
CA TYR A 8 -8.86 2.15 5.17
C TYR A 8 -8.24 1.32 6.30
N ALA A 9 -7.34 0.39 5.94
CA ALA A 9 -6.61 -0.42 6.91
C ALA A 9 -5.33 0.29 7.35
N SER A 10 -5.11 0.43 8.67
CA SER A 10 -3.93 1.09 9.23
C SER A 10 -3.47 0.42 10.51
N TYR A 11 -2.27 -0.13 10.51
CA TYR A 11 -1.62 -0.64 11.72
C TYR A 11 -0.77 0.44 12.37
N GLN A 12 -1.06 0.75 13.63
CA GLN A 12 -0.35 1.77 14.40
C GLN A 12 0.01 1.24 15.80
N THR A 13 1.09 1.74 16.37
CA THR A 13 1.55 1.35 17.71
C THR A 13 1.28 2.42 18.79
N GLY A 14 1.07 3.67 18.38
CA GLY A 14 0.77 4.78 19.28
C GLY A 14 -0.72 4.98 19.52
N LYS A 15 -1.11 5.87 20.45
CA LYS A 15 -2.51 6.24 20.70
C LYS A 15 -3.07 7.18 19.63
N ASP A 16 -2.21 7.93 18.96
CA ASP A 16 -2.59 8.90 17.93
C ASP A 16 -2.52 8.30 16.54
N LEU A 17 -3.37 8.82 15.65
CA LEU A 17 -3.23 8.59 14.21
C LEU A 17 -2.15 9.53 13.68
N PRO A 18 -1.17 9.00 12.91
CA PRO A 18 -0.18 9.84 12.24
C PRO A 18 -0.82 10.86 11.30
N GLY A 19 -0.18 12.01 11.14
CA GLY A 19 -0.69 13.10 10.30
C GLY A 19 -0.97 12.69 8.85
N TYR A 20 -0.13 11.85 8.26
CA TYR A 20 -0.35 11.35 6.89
C TYR A 20 -1.58 10.43 6.77
N VAL A 21 -1.93 9.69 7.82
CA VAL A 21 -3.17 8.88 7.88
C VAL A 21 -4.38 9.81 8.02
N ARG A 22 -4.29 10.81 8.91
CA ARG A 22 -5.34 11.84 9.07
C ARG A 22 -5.58 12.61 7.78
N PHE A 23 -4.51 12.94 7.04
CA PHE A 23 -4.63 13.57 5.72
C PHE A 23 -5.46 12.70 4.76
N ALA A 24 -5.09 11.44 4.58
CA ALA A 24 -5.82 10.53 3.71
C ALA A 24 -7.28 10.36 4.13
N LEU A 25 -7.54 10.11 5.41
CA LEU A 25 -8.88 9.90 5.95
C LEU A 25 -9.77 11.13 5.79
N ARG A 26 -9.25 12.34 6.06
CA ARG A 26 -9.99 13.59 5.89
C ARG A 26 -10.44 13.80 4.45
N HIS A 27 -9.52 13.55 3.49
CA HIS A 27 -9.84 13.73 2.08
C HIS A 27 -10.77 12.65 1.53
N LEU A 28 -10.66 11.42 2.03
CA LEU A 28 -11.63 10.36 1.73
C LEU A 28 -13.01 10.70 2.29
N ALA A 29 -13.08 11.17 3.54
CA ALA A 29 -14.35 11.54 4.17
C ALA A 29 -15.04 12.75 3.52
N ALA A 30 -14.30 13.58 2.78
CA ALA A 30 -14.86 14.66 1.98
C ALA A 30 -15.49 14.20 0.65
N THR A 31 -15.34 12.92 0.28
CA THR A 31 -15.94 12.32 -0.92
C THR A 31 -17.31 11.71 -0.60
N ASP A 32 -17.96 11.10 -1.59
CA ASP A 32 -19.25 10.42 -1.41
C ASP A 32 -19.13 8.99 -0.84
N PHE A 33 -17.95 8.58 -0.40
CA PHE A 33 -17.72 7.30 0.27
C PHE A 33 -18.02 7.37 1.76
N HIS A 34 -18.71 6.34 2.27
CA HIS A 34 -18.70 6.06 3.71
C HIS A 34 -17.33 5.47 4.08
N VAL A 35 -16.59 6.18 4.91
CA VAL A 35 -15.21 5.82 5.27
C VAL A 35 -15.19 5.02 6.56
N VAL A 36 -14.52 3.89 6.54
CA VAL A 36 -14.28 3.03 7.71
C VAL A 36 -12.78 2.95 7.96
N LEU A 37 -12.35 3.43 9.10
CA LEU A 37 -10.99 3.19 9.59
C LEU A 37 -10.93 1.85 10.30
N LEU A 38 -10.16 0.93 9.72
CA LEU A 38 -9.84 -0.37 10.32
C LEU A 38 -8.45 -0.26 10.95
N THR A 39 -8.36 -0.42 12.27
CA THR A 39 -7.07 -0.35 12.95
C THR A 39 -6.97 -1.42 14.03
N ASN A 40 -5.74 -1.71 14.46
CA ASN A 40 -5.51 -2.69 15.51
C ASN A 40 -6.14 -2.26 16.84
N ASP A 41 -6.63 -3.25 17.57
CA ASP A 41 -7.24 -3.07 18.89
C ASP A 41 -6.20 -2.49 19.87
N ARG A 42 -6.44 -1.25 20.28
CA ARG A 42 -5.58 -0.45 21.14
C ARG A 42 -6.34 0.74 21.70
N GLU A 43 -5.82 1.32 22.77
CA GLU A 43 -6.33 2.57 23.30
C GLU A 43 -5.97 3.71 22.35
N LEU A 44 -6.96 4.47 21.92
CA LEU A 44 -6.78 5.69 21.13
C LEU A 44 -6.87 6.94 22.01
N SER A 45 -6.22 8.04 21.59
CA SER A 45 -6.30 9.31 22.27
C SER A 45 -7.65 9.98 22.04
N GLU A 46 -8.03 10.87 22.95
CA GLU A 46 -9.23 11.72 22.82
C GLU A 46 -9.21 12.54 21.52
N ASP A 47 -8.03 13.06 21.16
CA ASP A 47 -7.84 13.81 19.90
C ASP A 47 -8.07 12.92 18.65
N THR A 48 -7.68 11.65 18.70
CA THR A 48 -7.98 10.70 17.65
C THR A 48 -9.48 10.39 17.56
N TYR A 49 -10.16 10.14 18.68
CA TYR A 49 -11.61 9.95 18.69
C TYR A 49 -12.36 11.19 18.18
N LYS A 50 -11.93 12.38 18.61
CA LYS A 50 -12.48 13.64 18.13
C LYS A 50 -12.31 13.78 16.61
N PHE A 51 -11.11 13.53 16.08
CA PHE A 51 -10.84 13.57 14.64
C PHE A 51 -11.77 12.63 13.86
N ILE A 52 -11.96 11.40 14.33
CA ILE A 52 -12.83 10.38 13.72
C ILE A 52 -14.28 10.88 13.69
N ALA A 53 -14.77 11.41 14.83
CA ALA A 53 -16.13 11.92 14.93
C ALA A 53 -16.35 13.18 14.06
N ASP A 54 -15.42 14.14 14.09
CA ASP A 54 -15.50 15.38 13.31
C ASP A 54 -15.53 15.14 11.79
N ASN A 55 -15.05 13.99 11.31
CA ASN A 55 -15.01 13.62 9.89
C ASN A 55 -16.02 12.52 9.51
N ASP A 56 -16.96 12.16 10.39
CA ASP A 56 -17.97 11.11 10.16
C ASP A 56 -17.37 9.76 9.69
N ILE A 57 -16.27 9.35 10.33
CA ILE A 57 -15.55 8.11 10.01
C ILE A 57 -16.03 7.00 10.94
N GLU A 58 -16.44 5.87 10.39
CA GLU A 58 -16.70 4.66 11.18
C GLU A 58 -15.38 4.07 11.67
N LEU A 59 -15.28 3.80 12.99
CA LEU A 59 -14.11 3.16 13.58
C LEU A 59 -14.38 1.66 13.79
N PHE A 60 -13.48 0.81 13.30
CA PHE A 60 -13.48 -0.62 13.57
C PHE A 60 -12.14 -1.05 14.17
N LEU A 61 -12.15 -1.38 15.46
CA LEU A 61 -11.00 -1.92 16.16
C LEU A 61 -10.96 -3.44 16.00
N THR A 62 -9.81 -3.98 15.60
CA THR A 62 -9.65 -5.43 15.38
C THR A 62 -8.21 -5.86 15.62
N ARG A 63 -8.00 -7.16 15.89
CA ARG A 63 -6.66 -7.71 16.04
C ARG A 63 -5.86 -7.54 14.73
N ASN A 64 -4.55 -7.31 14.87
CA ASN A 64 -3.65 -7.29 13.71
C ASN A 64 -3.17 -8.72 13.38
N HIS A 65 -4.01 -9.47 12.69
CA HIS A 65 -3.71 -10.80 12.18
C HIS A 65 -4.19 -10.85 10.72
N GLY A 66 -3.45 -11.49 9.83
CA GLY A 66 -3.75 -11.50 8.41
C GLY A 66 -3.53 -10.15 7.71
N PHE A 67 -2.81 -9.22 8.36
CA PHE A 67 -2.50 -7.88 7.85
C PHE A 67 -3.77 -7.12 7.41
N ASP A 68 -3.67 -6.33 6.36
CA ASP A 68 -4.79 -5.52 5.83
C ASP A 68 -5.96 -6.40 5.36
N PHE A 69 -5.66 -7.49 4.67
CA PHE A 69 -6.67 -8.46 4.22
C PHE A 69 -7.44 -9.08 5.38
N GLY A 70 -6.75 -9.39 6.49
CA GLY A 70 -7.41 -9.88 7.70
C GLY A 70 -8.32 -8.84 8.34
N MET A 71 -7.94 -7.54 8.32
CA MET A 71 -8.79 -6.46 8.80
C MET A 71 -10.04 -6.30 7.92
N TRP A 72 -9.88 -6.28 6.59
CA TRP A 72 -11.01 -6.22 5.64
C TRP A 72 -11.94 -7.43 5.78
N HIS A 73 -11.36 -8.64 5.88
CA HIS A 73 -12.12 -9.89 6.09
C HIS A 73 -13.02 -9.79 7.31
N ARG A 74 -12.47 -9.44 8.48
CA ARG A 74 -13.26 -9.40 9.73
C ARG A 74 -14.36 -8.36 9.70
N TYR A 75 -14.09 -7.17 9.17
CA TYR A 75 -15.12 -6.13 9.02
C TYR A 75 -16.23 -6.59 8.09
N LEU A 76 -15.90 -7.05 6.90
CA LEU A 76 -16.89 -7.48 5.91
C LEU A 76 -17.67 -8.68 6.38
N LYS A 77 -17.03 -9.66 7.02
CA LYS A 77 -17.68 -10.83 7.63
C LYS A 77 -18.70 -10.44 8.71
N LEU A 78 -18.34 -9.45 9.55
CA LEU A 78 -19.27 -8.93 10.56
C LEU A 78 -20.51 -8.29 9.90
N LYS A 79 -20.31 -7.51 8.84
CA LYS A 79 -21.40 -6.84 8.13
C LYS A 79 -22.30 -7.83 7.37
N VAL A 80 -21.74 -8.92 6.84
CA VAL A 80 -22.50 -9.98 6.16
C VAL A 80 -23.28 -10.84 7.16
N ASN A 81 -22.68 -11.21 8.28
CA ASN A 81 -23.24 -12.18 9.25
C ASN A 81 -24.13 -11.56 10.33
N ASN A 82 -24.36 -10.24 10.35
CA ASN A 82 -25.18 -9.59 11.36
C ASN A 82 -26.54 -9.13 10.80
N PRO A 83 -27.54 -10.03 10.69
CA PRO A 83 -28.87 -9.68 10.18
C PRO A 83 -29.64 -8.73 11.10
N ALA A 84 -29.26 -8.61 12.38
CA ALA A 84 -29.92 -7.72 13.34
C ALA A 84 -29.51 -6.24 13.19
N ALA A 85 -28.39 -5.96 12.52
CA ALA A 85 -27.97 -4.59 12.22
C ALA A 85 -28.50 -4.12 10.85
N ASN A 86 -29.83 -4.15 10.64
CA ASN A 86 -30.52 -3.64 9.46
C ASN A 86 -30.45 -4.54 8.20
N GLY A 87 -31.09 -5.71 8.21
CA GLY A 87 -31.34 -6.47 6.98
C GLY A 87 -30.07 -6.81 6.21
N ALA A 88 -29.15 -7.59 6.80
CA ALA A 88 -27.80 -7.81 6.29
C ALA A 88 -27.75 -8.46 4.89
N GLN A 89 -28.81 -9.15 4.49
CA GLN A 89 -28.93 -9.68 3.13
C GLN A 89 -29.23 -8.56 2.11
N GLU A 90 -29.85 -7.44 2.57
CA GLU A 90 -30.00 -6.22 1.76
C GLU A 90 -28.70 -5.40 1.71
N SER A 91 -27.80 -5.53 2.70
CA SER A 91 -26.67 -4.61 2.85
C SER A 91 -25.57 -4.81 1.81
N MET A 92 -25.27 -6.05 1.43
CA MET A 92 -24.21 -6.34 0.43
C MET A 92 -24.74 -6.28 -1.01
N GLY A 93 -26.02 -6.60 -1.23
CA GLY A 93 -26.67 -6.46 -2.54
C GLY A 93 -26.79 -5.01 -3.02
N ASN A 94 -26.72 -4.05 -2.10
CA ASN A 94 -26.80 -2.63 -2.39
C ASN A 94 -25.43 -1.91 -2.47
N LEU A 95 -24.33 -2.64 -2.33
CA LEU A 95 -22.99 -2.05 -2.43
C LEU A 95 -22.62 -1.85 -3.91
N ASP A 96 -22.55 -0.62 -4.35
CA ASP A 96 -22.21 -0.28 -5.73
C ASP A 96 -20.70 -0.21 -5.94
N ARG A 97 -19.98 0.31 -4.94
CA ARG A 97 -18.53 0.54 -4.99
C ARG A 97 -17.90 0.15 -3.66
N LEU A 98 -16.79 -0.55 -3.76
CA LEU A 98 -15.91 -0.82 -2.62
C LEU A 98 -14.52 -0.32 -2.96
N LEU A 99 -14.00 0.54 -2.10
CA LEU A 99 -12.60 0.94 -2.10
C LEU A 99 -11.91 0.26 -0.91
N VAL A 100 -10.88 -0.53 -1.15
CA VAL A 100 -10.00 -0.98 -0.08
C VAL A 100 -8.64 -0.33 -0.26
N LEU A 101 -8.07 0.16 0.85
CA LEU A 101 -6.78 0.82 0.84
C LEU A 101 -6.09 0.65 2.19
N ASN A 102 -4.78 0.93 2.20
CA ASN A 102 -3.98 0.81 3.42
C ASN A 102 -2.93 1.91 3.55
N ASP A 103 -2.27 1.95 4.70
CA ASP A 103 -1.26 2.95 5.04
C ASP A 103 0.17 2.60 4.58
N SER A 104 0.34 1.67 3.64
CA SER A 104 1.65 1.36 3.04
C SER A 104 2.15 2.44 2.07
N ILE A 105 1.26 3.34 1.67
CA ILE A 105 1.57 4.54 0.89
C ILE A 105 1.20 5.80 1.67
N VAL A 106 1.88 6.89 1.35
CA VAL A 106 1.63 8.23 1.89
C VAL A 106 1.09 9.09 0.75
N TYR A 107 -0.13 9.55 0.88
CA TYR A 107 -0.69 10.55 0.00
C TYR A 107 -0.17 11.92 0.44
N PHE A 108 0.48 12.64 -0.45
CA PHE A 108 0.97 14.01 -0.20
C PHE A 108 0.27 15.06 -1.06
N GLN A 109 -0.66 14.61 -1.91
CA GLN A 109 -1.61 15.45 -2.65
C GLN A 109 -2.99 14.83 -2.56
N ASN A 110 -4.04 15.66 -2.53
CA ASN A 110 -5.42 15.19 -2.57
C ASN A 110 -5.83 14.89 -4.02
N ASN A 111 -5.61 13.66 -4.44
CA ASN A 111 -5.97 13.18 -5.78
C ASN A 111 -7.15 12.20 -5.76
N PHE A 112 -7.88 12.03 -4.65
CA PHE A 112 -8.93 11.01 -4.55
C PHE A 112 -10.05 11.21 -5.56
N GLU A 113 -10.55 12.43 -5.72
CA GLU A 113 -11.58 12.72 -6.74
C GLU A 113 -11.09 12.44 -8.16
N LYS A 114 -9.82 12.75 -8.46
CA LYS A 114 -9.19 12.42 -9.74
C LYS A 114 -9.13 10.90 -9.93
N PHE A 115 -8.67 10.15 -8.93
CA PHE A 115 -8.60 8.68 -8.99
C PHE A 115 -9.97 8.06 -9.22
N PHE A 116 -10.99 8.54 -8.51
CA PHE A 116 -12.36 8.05 -8.66
C PHE A 116 -12.92 8.39 -10.03
N ALA A 117 -12.71 9.61 -10.51
CA ALA A 117 -13.15 10.01 -11.83
C ALA A 117 -12.50 9.17 -12.95
N GLU A 118 -11.21 8.89 -12.85
CA GLU A 118 -10.51 8.01 -13.81
C GLU A 118 -10.99 6.56 -13.69
N ALA A 119 -11.16 6.04 -12.46
CA ALA A 119 -11.70 4.69 -12.24
C ALA A 119 -13.12 4.54 -12.80
N GLU A 120 -13.99 5.54 -12.66
CA GLU A 120 -15.36 5.50 -13.22
C GLU A 120 -15.35 5.59 -14.76
N LYS A 121 -14.44 6.34 -15.37
CA LYS A 121 -14.30 6.40 -16.84
C LYS A 121 -13.74 5.10 -17.43
N SER A 122 -12.94 4.38 -16.66
CA SER A 122 -12.37 3.11 -17.10
C SER A 122 -13.46 2.07 -17.37
N ASN A 123 -13.24 1.22 -18.38
CA ASN A 123 -14.05 0.04 -18.63
C ASN A 123 -13.66 -1.15 -17.72
N ALA A 124 -12.64 -1.01 -16.87
CA ALA A 124 -12.26 -2.03 -15.92
C ALA A 124 -13.29 -2.15 -14.78
N ASP A 125 -13.39 -3.34 -14.24
CA ASP A 125 -14.27 -3.68 -13.11
C ASP A 125 -13.56 -3.46 -11.78
N VAL A 126 -12.21 -3.54 -11.79
CA VAL A 126 -11.34 -3.16 -10.68
C VAL A 126 -10.20 -2.28 -11.18
N VAL A 127 -9.96 -1.18 -10.48
CA VAL A 127 -8.90 -0.22 -10.78
C VAL A 127 -7.99 -0.06 -9.57
N SER A 128 -6.68 -0.22 -9.77
CA SER A 128 -5.65 0.09 -8.77
C SER A 128 -4.87 1.34 -9.15
N LEU A 129 -4.10 1.90 -8.23
CA LEU A 129 -3.16 2.96 -8.57
C LEU A 129 -1.97 2.40 -9.36
N THR A 130 -1.47 1.22 -9.00
CA THR A 130 -0.32 0.60 -9.68
C THR A 130 -0.50 -0.89 -9.84
N SER A 131 0.24 -1.47 -10.77
CA SER A 131 0.41 -2.91 -10.96
C SER A 131 1.84 -3.34 -10.67
N SER A 132 2.08 -4.64 -10.59
CA SER A 132 3.41 -5.22 -10.48
C SER A 132 3.47 -6.53 -11.27
N ASN A 133 4.63 -6.82 -11.84
CA ASN A 133 4.92 -8.08 -12.53
C ASN A 133 5.79 -9.03 -11.67
N GLU A 134 6.02 -8.69 -10.40
CA GLU A 134 6.73 -9.59 -9.50
C GLU A 134 5.91 -10.85 -9.23
N VAL A 135 6.52 -12.00 -9.34
CA VAL A 135 5.89 -13.33 -9.17
C VAL A 135 4.86 -13.62 -10.25
N TYR A 136 3.85 -12.80 -10.41
CA TYR A 136 2.77 -12.86 -11.40
C TYR A 136 2.20 -11.47 -11.63
N PRO A 137 1.74 -11.10 -12.84
CA PRO A 137 1.10 -9.81 -13.07
C PRO A 137 -0.10 -9.62 -12.15
N HIS A 138 -0.06 -8.58 -11.30
CA HIS A 138 -1.13 -8.32 -10.34
C HIS A 138 -1.32 -6.83 -10.07
N LEU A 139 -2.50 -6.48 -9.57
CA LEU A 139 -2.79 -5.17 -9.03
C LEU A 139 -2.26 -5.06 -7.60
N GLN A 140 -1.63 -3.94 -7.26
CA GLN A 140 -1.17 -3.73 -5.89
C GLN A 140 -2.31 -3.32 -4.97
N SER A 141 -2.45 -4.03 -3.85
CA SER A 141 -3.61 -3.98 -2.97
C SER A 141 -3.72 -2.73 -2.07
N PHE A 142 -2.72 -1.85 -2.09
CA PHE A 142 -2.78 -0.64 -1.26
C PHE A 142 -3.83 0.39 -1.72
N PHE A 143 -4.47 0.16 -2.87
CA PHE A 143 -5.64 0.87 -3.36
C PHE A 143 -6.32 0.01 -4.41
N LEU A 144 -7.53 -0.47 -4.14
CA LEU A 144 -8.36 -1.19 -5.10
C LEU A 144 -9.75 -0.57 -5.11
N TYR A 145 -10.10 0.08 -6.21
CA TYR A 145 -11.42 0.60 -6.49
C TYR A 145 -12.22 -0.44 -7.27
N MET A 146 -13.24 -1.03 -6.65
CA MET A 146 -14.01 -2.14 -7.21
C MET A 146 -15.43 -1.73 -7.55
N LYS A 147 -15.88 -2.09 -8.75
CA LYS A 147 -17.25 -2.00 -9.23
C LYS A 147 -17.97 -3.34 -9.01
N GLN A 148 -19.30 -3.37 -9.20
CA GLN A 148 -20.13 -4.55 -8.95
C GLN A 148 -19.56 -5.89 -9.48
N PRO A 149 -19.10 -6.01 -10.75
CA PRO A 149 -18.58 -7.29 -11.24
C PRO A 149 -17.40 -7.84 -10.45
N ALA A 150 -16.50 -6.96 -9.93
CA ALA A 150 -15.34 -7.36 -9.15
C ALA A 150 -15.65 -7.74 -7.70
N LEU A 151 -16.76 -7.23 -7.13
CA LEU A 151 -17.11 -7.45 -5.71
C LEU A 151 -17.31 -8.93 -5.39
N GLY A 152 -17.96 -9.68 -6.27
CA GLY A 152 -18.18 -11.12 -6.09
C GLY A 152 -16.89 -11.90 -5.98
N ALA A 153 -15.97 -11.69 -6.93
CA ALA A 153 -14.67 -12.34 -6.93
C ALA A 153 -13.81 -11.94 -5.72
N PHE A 154 -13.84 -10.65 -5.33
CA PHE A 154 -13.14 -10.16 -4.14
C PHE A 154 -13.64 -10.83 -2.86
N PHE A 155 -14.98 -10.90 -2.66
CA PHE A 155 -15.56 -11.52 -1.47
C PHE A 155 -15.29 -13.02 -1.43
N MET A 156 -15.43 -13.73 -2.56
CA MET A 156 -15.08 -15.15 -2.63
C MET A 156 -13.63 -15.37 -2.22
N HIS A 157 -12.70 -14.65 -2.83
CA HIS A 157 -11.29 -14.76 -2.50
C HIS A 157 -11.01 -14.46 -1.03
N LEU A 158 -11.57 -13.38 -0.51
CA LEU A 158 -11.34 -12.93 0.87
C LEU A 158 -11.91 -13.93 1.91
N PHE A 159 -13.05 -14.58 1.62
CA PHE A 159 -13.70 -15.49 2.58
C PHE A 159 -13.25 -16.95 2.43
N GLU A 160 -12.78 -17.36 1.26
CA GLU A 160 -12.31 -18.72 1.01
C GLU A 160 -10.82 -18.90 1.34
N THR A 161 -10.02 -17.83 1.22
CA THR A 161 -8.59 -17.89 1.51
C THR A 161 -8.35 -17.72 3.02
N PRO A 162 -7.65 -18.64 3.68
CA PRO A 162 -7.33 -18.51 5.10
C PRO A 162 -6.49 -17.26 5.40
N GLU A 163 -6.70 -16.67 6.58
CA GLU A 163 -5.84 -15.58 7.06
C GLU A 163 -4.37 -16.04 7.10
N GLN A 164 -3.45 -15.21 6.67
CA GLN A 164 -2.03 -15.52 6.57
C GLN A 164 -1.27 -15.03 7.80
N ASP A 165 -0.28 -15.80 8.26
CA ASP A 165 0.50 -15.47 9.45
C ASP A 165 1.75 -14.64 9.15
N ASP A 166 2.21 -14.66 7.90
CA ASP A 166 3.42 -13.95 7.50
C ASP A 166 3.20 -13.06 6.25
N PHE A 167 4.07 -12.07 6.12
CA PHE A 167 3.97 -11.08 5.05
C PHE A 167 4.08 -11.68 3.65
N MET A 168 5.01 -12.62 3.43
CA MET A 168 5.23 -13.18 2.09
C MET A 168 4.07 -14.06 1.65
N SER A 169 3.51 -14.84 2.57
CA SER A 169 2.29 -15.63 2.31
C SER A 169 1.09 -14.71 2.06
N THR A 170 0.98 -13.58 2.77
CA THR A 170 -0.05 -12.57 2.51
C THR A 170 0.08 -12.00 1.10
N VAL A 171 1.27 -11.57 0.69
CA VAL A 171 1.48 -11.05 -0.66
C VAL A 171 1.12 -12.12 -1.71
N ARG A 172 1.63 -13.34 -1.55
CA ARG A 172 1.42 -14.42 -2.54
C ARG A 172 -0.03 -14.87 -2.61
N ASN A 173 -0.63 -15.20 -1.47
CA ASN A 173 -1.94 -15.85 -1.42
C ASN A 173 -3.09 -14.83 -1.45
N MET A 174 -2.90 -13.64 -0.89
CA MET A 174 -3.96 -12.63 -0.81
C MET A 174 -3.83 -11.59 -1.94
N GLU A 175 -2.69 -10.93 -2.14
CA GLU A 175 -2.56 -9.88 -3.16
C GLU A 175 -2.43 -10.46 -4.58
N VAL A 176 -1.47 -11.35 -4.81
CA VAL A 176 -1.29 -12.01 -6.11
C VAL A 176 -2.47 -12.93 -6.40
N GLY A 177 -2.86 -13.78 -5.44
CA GLY A 177 -3.99 -14.70 -5.57
C GLY A 177 -5.33 -13.99 -5.85
N LEU A 178 -5.53 -12.78 -5.33
CA LEU A 178 -6.70 -11.97 -5.67
C LEU A 178 -6.73 -11.61 -7.15
N SER A 179 -5.59 -11.22 -7.72
CA SER A 179 -5.52 -10.91 -9.15
C SER A 179 -5.71 -12.15 -10.03
N GLU A 180 -5.19 -13.30 -9.60
CA GLU A 180 -5.49 -14.59 -10.26
C GLU A 180 -6.99 -14.89 -10.21
N LYS A 181 -7.65 -14.67 -9.05
CA LYS A 181 -9.09 -14.83 -8.89
C LYS A 181 -9.90 -13.88 -9.78
N PHE A 182 -9.43 -12.67 -9.96
CA PHE A 182 -10.05 -11.72 -10.91
C PHE A 182 -9.96 -12.24 -12.36
N VAL A 183 -8.81 -12.78 -12.76
CA VAL A 183 -8.64 -13.38 -14.09
C VAL A 183 -9.58 -14.58 -14.28
N GLU A 184 -9.66 -15.50 -13.29
CA GLU A 184 -10.58 -16.64 -13.32
C GLU A 184 -12.04 -16.23 -13.45
N ALA A 185 -12.43 -15.12 -12.83
CA ALA A 185 -13.79 -14.60 -12.86
C ALA A 185 -14.06 -13.63 -14.03
N GLU A 186 -13.14 -13.53 -14.99
CA GLU A 186 -13.21 -12.64 -16.16
C GLU A 186 -13.41 -11.16 -15.77
N VAL A 187 -12.93 -10.76 -14.59
CA VAL A 187 -12.93 -9.37 -14.10
C VAL A 187 -11.85 -8.57 -14.83
N ARG A 188 -12.24 -7.46 -15.42
CA ARG A 188 -11.30 -6.56 -16.12
C ARG A 188 -10.55 -5.71 -15.13
N MET A 189 -9.22 -5.75 -15.20
CA MET A 189 -8.29 -5.07 -14.30
C MET A 189 -7.55 -3.93 -15.00
N GLU A 190 -7.35 -2.80 -14.31
CA GLU A 190 -6.55 -1.68 -14.81
C GLU A 190 -5.75 -1.04 -13.67
N ALA A 191 -4.57 -0.51 -14.00
CA ALA A 191 -3.79 0.34 -13.10
C ALA A 191 -3.71 1.75 -13.70
N LEU A 192 -4.01 2.80 -12.91
CA LEU A 192 -3.96 4.19 -13.35
C LEU A 192 -2.52 4.63 -13.70
N TYR A 193 -1.57 4.09 -12.98
CA TYR A 193 -0.14 4.34 -13.14
C TYR A 193 0.57 2.99 -13.24
N PRO A 194 0.49 2.29 -14.39
CA PRO A 194 1.11 0.98 -14.52
C PRO A 194 2.63 1.07 -14.36
N THR A 195 3.19 0.12 -13.63
CA THR A 195 4.64 0.02 -13.41
C THR A 195 5.13 -1.35 -13.91
N GLU A 196 6.33 -1.39 -14.50
CA GLU A 196 6.92 -2.67 -14.96
C GLU A 196 7.41 -3.55 -13.80
N GLY A 197 7.57 -2.98 -12.61
CA GLY A 197 8.01 -3.68 -11.41
C GLY A 197 7.22 -3.24 -10.19
N LYS A 198 7.86 -3.23 -9.02
CA LYS A 198 7.26 -2.66 -7.82
C LYS A 198 7.10 -1.15 -7.97
N ALA A 199 5.98 -0.60 -7.54
CA ALA A 199 5.79 0.85 -7.38
C ALA A 199 6.90 1.50 -6.53
N LEU A 200 7.54 0.72 -5.66
CA LEU A 200 8.71 1.14 -4.89
C LEU A 200 9.86 1.64 -5.79
N PHE A 201 10.12 0.96 -6.90
CA PHE A 201 11.21 1.28 -7.81
C PHE A 201 10.85 2.35 -8.82
N SER A 202 9.57 2.50 -9.16
CA SER A 202 9.05 3.50 -10.10
C SER A 202 8.60 4.80 -9.43
N THR A 203 9.00 5.04 -8.19
CA THR A 203 8.51 6.19 -7.39
C THR A 203 8.80 7.53 -8.04
N LYS A 204 9.97 7.71 -8.66
CA LYS A 204 10.31 8.98 -9.32
C LYS A 204 9.37 9.26 -10.48
N GLU A 205 9.15 8.26 -11.33
CA GLU A 205 8.23 8.35 -12.46
C GLU A 205 6.79 8.61 -12.00
N LEU A 206 6.35 7.93 -10.93
CA LEU A 206 5.02 8.14 -10.35
C LEU A 206 4.82 9.58 -9.85
N ILE A 207 5.83 10.17 -9.21
CA ILE A 207 5.78 11.56 -8.75
C ILE A 207 5.76 12.53 -9.95
N GLU A 208 6.58 12.28 -10.98
CA GLU A 208 6.64 13.07 -12.19
C GLU A 208 5.32 13.00 -13.00
N GLN A 209 4.62 11.87 -12.96
CA GLN A 209 3.28 11.69 -13.54
C GLN A 209 2.16 12.34 -12.71
N GLY A 210 2.48 12.93 -11.57
CA GLY A 210 1.49 13.58 -10.69
C GLY A 210 0.59 12.60 -9.94
N ALA A 211 1.10 11.42 -9.60
CA ALA A 211 0.36 10.42 -8.83
C ALA A 211 0.00 10.89 -7.41
N GLY A 212 0.80 11.78 -6.82
CA GLY A 212 0.50 12.41 -5.53
C GLY A 212 0.63 11.49 -4.32
N PHE A 213 1.27 10.35 -4.48
CA PHE A 213 1.56 9.40 -3.40
C PHE A 213 2.96 8.81 -3.51
N ILE A 214 3.45 8.26 -2.40
CA ILE A 214 4.74 7.59 -2.31
C ILE A 214 4.64 6.38 -1.39
N LYS A 215 5.43 5.34 -1.64
CA LYS A 215 5.55 4.22 -0.70
C LYS A 215 6.14 4.70 0.62
N ARG A 216 5.41 4.49 1.74
CA ARG A 216 5.84 4.85 3.11
C ARG A 216 7.26 4.36 3.42
N LYS A 217 7.58 3.17 2.95
CA LYS A 217 8.89 2.52 3.14
C LYS A 217 10.07 3.35 2.64
N LEU A 218 9.90 4.12 1.55
CA LEU A 218 10.92 5.03 1.02
C LEU A 218 11.21 6.19 1.98
N LEU A 219 10.16 6.76 2.57
CA LEU A 219 10.30 7.83 3.56
C LEU A 219 10.92 7.32 4.86
N GLN A 220 10.55 6.12 5.27
CA GLN A 220 11.12 5.45 6.45
C GLN A 220 12.55 4.95 6.22
N ARG A 221 12.99 4.83 4.97
CA ARG A 221 14.26 4.21 4.57
C ARG A 221 14.47 2.80 5.15
N ARG A 222 13.37 2.04 5.26
CA ARG A 222 13.37 0.67 5.80
C ARG A 222 13.49 -0.33 4.66
N PHE A 223 14.69 -0.53 4.17
CA PHE A 223 14.96 -1.54 3.15
C PHE A 223 15.55 -2.80 3.78
N THR A 224 15.01 -3.95 3.37
CA THR A 224 15.65 -5.23 3.66
C THR A 224 16.96 -5.33 2.86
N PHE A 225 17.84 -6.23 3.28
CA PHE A 225 19.07 -6.50 2.55
C PHE A 225 18.79 -6.91 1.10
N ASP A 226 17.79 -7.77 0.87
CA ASP A 226 17.43 -8.23 -0.46
C ASP A 226 16.89 -7.11 -1.35
N GLU A 227 16.11 -6.18 -0.79
CA GLU A 227 15.67 -4.99 -1.53
C GLU A 227 16.83 -4.08 -1.90
N LYS A 228 17.78 -3.86 -0.99
CA LYS A 228 19.01 -3.08 -1.30
C LYS A 228 19.80 -3.73 -2.43
N ILE A 229 19.97 -5.05 -2.39
CA ILE A 229 20.61 -5.81 -3.48
C ILE A 229 19.83 -5.65 -4.78
N HIS A 230 18.51 -5.72 -4.72
CA HIS A 230 17.67 -5.57 -5.90
C HIS A 230 17.79 -4.16 -6.52
N PHE A 231 17.75 -3.10 -5.72
CA PHE A 231 18.01 -1.73 -6.20
C PHE A 231 19.36 -1.60 -6.91
N ILE A 232 20.40 -2.21 -6.33
CA ILE A 232 21.75 -2.18 -6.91
C ILE A 232 21.78 -2.95 -8.23
N ARG A 233 21.14 -4.12 -8.28
CA ARG A 233 21.08 -4.95 -9.51
C ARG A 233 20.35 -4.28 -10.66
N MET A 234 19.34 -3.48 -10.35
CA MET A 234 18.60 -2.72 -11.36
C MET A 234 19.31 -1.43 -11.82
N GLY A 235 20.55 -1.19 -11.37
CA GLY A 235 21.24 0.10 -11.62
C GLY A 235 20.56 1.29 -10.93
N ALA A 236 19.62 1.02 -10.01
CA ALA A 236 18.80 2.01 -9.34
C ALA A 236 19.41 2.46 -8.00
N LYS A 237 20.75 2.39 -7.86
CA LYS A 237 21.47 2.81 -6.65
C LYS A 237 21.15 4.24 -6.25
N ASP A 238 20.93 5.11 -7.21
CA ASP A 238 20.60 6.51 -6.97
C ASP A 238 19.26 6.64 -6.22
N LEU A 239 18.32 5.70 -6.39
CA LEU A 239 17.06 5.68 -5.65
C LEU A 239 17.27 5.49 -4.16
N LEU A 240 18.29 4.71 -3.73
CA LEU A 240 18.63 4.54 -2.32
C LEU A 240 19.18 5.83 -1.70
N ASN A 241 19.84 6.66 -2.50
CA ASN A 241 20.45 7.92 -2.07
C ASN A 241 19.51 9.14 -2.28
N THR A 242 18.37 8.94 -2.91
CA THR A 242 17.41 10.03 -3.16
C THR A 242 16.78 10.51 -1.86
N ASP A 243 16.73 11.82 -1.66
CA ASP A 243 16.00 12.43 -0.54
C ASP A 243 14.51 12.54 -0.90
N TYR A 244 13.81 11.43 -0.72
CA TYR A 244 12.36 11.38 -0.97
C TYR A 244 11.57 12.30 -0.05
N ALA A 245 12.05 12.57 1.16
CA ALA A 245 11.41 13.49 2.06
C ALA A 245 11.42 14.92 1.49
N ALA A 246 12.57 15.37 0.92
CA ALA A 246 12.65 16.66 0.26
C ALA A 246 11.76 16.75 -0.99
N ILE A 247 11.64 15.66 -1.77
CA ILE A 247 10.76 15.62 -2.95
C ILE A 247 9.29 15.76 -2.53
N VAL A 248 8.86 14.96 -1.56
CA VAL A 248 7.48 14.98 -1.04
C VAL A 248 7.15 16.35 -0.43
N LYS A 249 8.08 16.90 0.35
CA LYS A 249 7.96 18.23 0.94
C LYS A 249 7.69 19.28 -0.14
N LYS A 250 8.49 19.29 -1.20
CA LYS A 250 8.34 20.25 -2.30
C LYS A 250 7.00 20.07 -3.02
N ALA A 251 6.63 18.84 -3.35
CA ALA A 251 5.39 18.53 -4.03
C ALA A 251 4.15 18.71 -3.15
N GLY A 252 4.27 18.42 -1.85
CA GLY A 252 3.17 18.52 -0.88
C GLY A 252 2.84 19.95 -0.47
N LEU A 253 3.75 20.91 -0.59
CA LEU A 253 3.48 22.31 -0.28
C LEU A 253 2.45 22.98 -1.23
N GLU A 254 2.15 22.35 -2.35
CA GLU A 254 1.07 22.77 -3.25
C GLU A 254 -0.32 22.29 -2.79
N SER A 255 -0.38 21.54 -1.70
CA SER A 255 -1.59 20.99 -1.09
C SER A 255 -1.64 21.31 0.41
N ASP A 256 -2.60 20.75 1.15
CA ASP A 256 -2.69 20.83 2.60
C ASP A 256 -1.82 19.80 3.34
N PHE A 257 -0.96 19.04 2.62
CA PHE A 257 0.01 18.14 3.22
C PHE A 257 1.05 18.94 4.01
N ARG A 258 1.25 18.57 5.27
CA ARG A 258 2.14 19.29 6.18
C ARG A 258 3.51 18.66 6.25
N GLU A 259 4.53 19.46 6.07
CA GLU A 259 5.92 19.07 6.14
C GLU A 259 6.31 18.38 7.45
N GLU A 260 5.74 18.82 8.58
CA GLU A 260 5.96 18.25 9.89
C GLU A 260 5.54 16.78 10.02
N TRP A 261 4.71 16.26 9.11
CA TRP A 261 4.32 14.84 9.11
C TRP A 261 5.42 13.91 8.60
N ILE A 262 6.43 14.44 7.89
CA ILE A 262 7.55 13.62 7.39
C ILE A 262 8.38 13.03 8.54
N PRO A 263 8.72 13.76 9.61
CA PRO A 263 9.42 13.20 10.77
C PRO A 263 8.66 12.07 11.47
N GLU A 264 7.32 12.09 11.47
CA GLU A 264 6.51 10.99 12.03
C GLU A 264 6.71 9.67 11.28
N LEU A 265 7.07 9.75 10.00
CA LEU A 265 7.36 8.61 9.15
C LEU A 265 8.78 8.11 9.32
N CYS A 266 9.70 8.99 9.69
CA CYS A 266 11.10 8.67 9.93
C CYS A 266 11.24 8.15 11.37
N GLU A 267 11.52 6.87 11.56
CA GLU A 267 11.87 6.36 12.89
C GLU A 267 13.10 7.08 13.45
N SER A 268 13.13 7.14 14.80
CA SER A 268 14.22 7.69 15.63
C SER A 268 15.46 8.22 14.86
N PRO A 269 15.84 9.51 15.01
CA PRO A 269 17.01 10.11 14.35
C PRO A 269 18.31 9.33 14.55
N ILE A 270 18.42 8.57 15.65
CA ILE A 270 19.58 7.73 15.97
C ILE A 270 19.62 6.53 15.04
N ARG A 271 18.48 5.86 14.83
CA ARG A 271 18.38 4.69 13.95
C ARG A 271 18.62 5.07 12.49
N HIS A 272 18.07 6.20 12.07
CA HIS A 272 18.31 6.74 10.74
C HIS A 272 19.80 7.05 10.49
N LYS A 273 20.51 7.65 11.47
CA LYS A 273 21.97 7.86 11.37
C LYS A 273 22.74 6.55 11.31
N ALA A 274 22.35 5.56 12.11
CA ALA A 274 22.95 4.24 12.08
C ALA A 274 22.77 3.53 10.73
N ASP A 275 21.57 3.62 10.15
CA ASP A 275 21.26 3.06 8.83
C ASP A 275 22.07 3.77 7.73
N LEU A 276 22.20 5.09 7.77
CA LEU A 276 23.04 5.87 6.84
C LEU A 276 24.54 5.47 6.92
N VAL A 277 25.06 5.28 8.12
CA VAL A 277 26.44 4.82 8.34
C VAL A 277 26.60 3.41 7.79
N TRP A 278 25.64 2.52 8.06
CA TRP A 278 25.64 1.16 7.53
C TRP A 278 25.55 1.13 6.01
N GLU A 279 24.68 1.93 5.40
CA GLU A 279 24.56 2.06 3.95
C GLU A 279 25.87 2.55 3.31
N THR A 280 26.49 3.57 3.90
CA THR A 280 27.78 4.09 3.43
C THR A 280 28.90 3.05 3.55
N ALA A 281 28.93 2.29 4.64
CA ALA A 281 29.89 1.22 4.84
C ALA A 281 29.66 0.05 3.87
N PHE A 282 28.39 -0.33 3.65
CA PHE A 282 28.00 -1.35 2.70
C PHE A 282 28.38 -0.96 1.27
N ASP A 283 28.12 0.27 0.87
CA ASP A 283 28.48 0.79 -0.45
C ASP A 283 29.99 0.76 -0.71
N LYS A 284 30.78 1.13 0.28
CA LYS A 284 32.24 1.25 0.12
C LYS A 284 32.96 -0.09 0.23
N VAL A 285 32.47 -1.02 1.03
CA VAL A 285 33.17 -2.28 1.36
C VAL A 285 32.32 -3.50 1.08
N GLY A 286 31.06 -3.50 1.55
CA GLY A 286 30.19 -4.67 1.48
C GLY A 286 29.79 -5.04 0.06
N TRP A 287 29.41 -4.05 -0.75
CA TRP A 287 29.03 -4.28 -2.13
C TRP A 287 30.17 -4.79 -3.02
N PRO A 288 31.38 -4.19 -3.03
CA PRO A 288 32.49 -4.72 -3.78
C PRO A 288 32.81 -6.18 -3.41
N LEU A 289 32.77 -6.52 -2.12
CA LEU A 289 33.02 -7.89 -1.64
C LEU A 289 31.93 -8.85 -2.12
N LEU A 290 30.65 -8.46 -1.97
CA LEU A 290 29.52 -9.28 -2.42
C LEU A 290 29.53 -9.47 -3.94
N ARG A 291 29.81 -8.42 -4.70
CA ARG A 291 29.96 -8.48 -6.17
C ARG A 291 31.04 -9.48 -6.57
N THR A 292 32.19 -9.46 -5.88
CA THR A 292 33.29 -10.39 -6.11
C THR A 292 32.87 -11.83 -5.80
N ALA A 293 32.18 -12.06 -4.67
CA ALA A 293 31.69 -13.37 -4.28
C ALA A 293 30.68 -13.92 -5.29
N ILE A 294 29.74 -13.08 -5.75
CA ILE A 294 28.75 -13.46 -6.76
C ILE A 294 29.46 -13.84 -8.08
N LYS A 295 30.38 -12.99 -8.58
CA LYS A 295 31.14 -13.28 -9.80
C LYS A 295 31.90 -14.61 -9.68
N THR A 296 32.52 -14.86 -8.54
CA THR A 296 33.25 -16.10 -8.27
C THR A 296 32.31 -17.30 -8.28
N LYS A 297 31.12 -17.20 -7.63
CA LYS A 297 30.11 -18.25 -7.60
C LYS A 297 29.62 -18.58 -9.01
N TYR A 298 29.26 -17.59 -9.83
CA TYR A 298 28.79 -17.82 -11.20
C TYR A 298 29.88 -18.41 -12.10
N LYS A 299 31.13 -17.98 -11.94
CA LYS A 299 32.28 -18.56 -12.64
C LYS A 299 32.45 -20.04 -12.29
N LEU A 300 32.33 -20.39 -11.00
CA LEU A 300 32.43 -21.78 -10.53
C LEU A 300 31.29 -22.65 -11.02
N LEU A 301 30.10 -22.07 -11.18
CA LEU A 301 28.92 -22.80 -11.67
C LEU A 301 28.83 -22.82 -13.20
N HIS A 302 29.79 -22.25 -13.92
CA HIS A 302 29.77 -22.08 -15.38
C HIS A 302 28.47 -21.48 -15.93
N LYS A 303 27.82 -20.61 -15.12
CA LYS A 303 26.58 -19.90 -15.51
C LYS A 303 26.90 -18.49 -15.99
N PRO A 304 26.22 -17.99 -17.04
CA PRO A 304 26.32 -16.60 -17.43
C PRO A 304 25.81 -15.72 -16.31
N LEU A 305 26.43 -14.55 -16.14
CA LEU A 305 25.91 -13.51 -15.25
C LEU A 305 24.72 -12.84 -15.95
N GLU A 306 23.59 -12.85 -15.30
CA GLU A 306 22.42 -12.09 -15.74
C GLU A 306 22.52 -10.67 -15.19
N GLY A 307 22.44 -9.67 -16.09
CA GLY A 307 22.50 -8.25 -15.76
C GLY A 307 23.83 -7.57 -16.08
N ASP A 308 23.74 -6.32 -16.52
CA ASP A 308 24.94 -5.51 -16.91
C ASP A 308 25.83 -5.11 -15.73
N GLU A 309 25.31 -5.15 -14.51
CA GLU A 309 26.03 -4.77 -13.29
C GLU A 309 27.12 -5.74 -12.87
N TYR A 310 27.12 -6.93 -13.44
CA TYR A 310 28.13 -7.94 -13.20
C TYR A 310 29.23 -7.97 -14.27
N LYS A 311 29.04 -7.18 -15.34
CA LYS A 311 30.08 -6.93 -16.31
C LYS A 311 30.97 -5.81 -15.81
#